data_7343163dff8618cc4ce0f81b4d28b29c
#
_entry.id   7343163dff8618cc4ce0f81b4d28b29c
#
_cell.length_a   1.000
_cell.length_b   1.000
_cell.length_c   1.000
_cell.angle_alpha   90.00
_cell.angle_beta   90.00
_cell.angle_gamma   90.00
#
_symmetry.space_group_name_H-M   'P 1'
#
loop_
_entity.id
_entity.type
_entity.pdbx_description
1 polymer ?
#
loop_
_entity_poly.entity_id
_entity_poly.type
_entity_poly.pdbx_seq_one_letter_code
_entity_poly.pdbx_strand_id
1 'polypeptide(L)'
;MEIEFECSDPHVLKYFPIVPAKDALPDWYAKLKANEPTIAKCMPVRDMMTAGYIIPTAYEELMGVEHDGEIDQVGRITPVEEIGEFYTQMDHVTHPNSGHSHYQCPVEIGGRKKAYFKLTLPWRVKTPKGYSCLFVQPFYHFKQDLTLMPAIIDTDEFDLSQLNFPGYLNTAEAELKPGQPFVQLIPFKRDEWTHKLTFKEKTSASKMNFFLHNMYKRAFHQRKSFK
;
A
#
# COMPACT_ATOMS: atom_id res chain seq x y z
N MET A 1 -15.34 11.89 -11.37
CA MET A 1 -14.32 10.95 -11.88
C MET A 1 -14.53 9.65 -11.15
N GLU A 2 -14.42 8.57 -11.84
CA GLU A 2 -14.63 7.21 -11.32
C GLU A 2 -13.36 6.39 -11.55
N ILE A 3 -13.00 5.57 -10.56
CA ILE A 3 -11.99 4.54 -10.66
C ILE A 3 -12.73 3.20 -10.61
N GLU A 4 -12.38 2.28 -11.48
CA GLU A 4 -13.00 0.96 -11.55
C GLU A 4 -12.02 -0.10 -11.02
N PHE A 5 -12.52 -0.96 -10.16
CA PHE A 5 -11.82 -2.13 -9.64
C PHE A 5 -12.50 -3.40 -10.14
N GLU A 6 -11.83 -4.13 -11.00
CA GLU A 6 -12.31 -5.43 -11.49
C GLU A 6 -11.57 -6.54 -10.74
N CYS A 7 -12.29 -7.54 -10.27
CA CYS A 7 -11.71 -8.71 -9.61
C CYS A 7 -12.02 -9.96 -10.44
N SER A 8 -11.00 -10.74 -10.73
CA SER A 8 -11.17 -12.04 -11.42
C SER A 8 -11.63 -13.16 -10.49
N ASP A 9 -11.69 -12.90 -9.17
CA ASP A 9 -12.04 -13.85 -8.16
C ASP A 9 -13.29 -13.37 -7.39
N PRO A 10 -14.45 -14.05 -7.52
CA PRO A 10 -15.69 -13.65 -6.88
C PRO A 10 -15.66 -13.73 -5.35
N HIS A 11 -14.84 -14.60 -4.77
CA HIS A 11 -14.69 -14.70 -3.31
C HIS A 11 -13.84 -13.57 -2.76
N VAL A 12 -12.74 -13.23 -3.45
CA VAL A 12 -11.93 -12.06 -3.09
C VAL A 12 -12.78 -10.79 -3.17
N LEU A 13 -13.56 -10.64 -4.23
CA LEU A 13 -14.49 -9.51 -4.37
C LEU A 13 -15.50 -9.44 -3.22
N LYS A 14 -15.99 -10.57 -2.76
CA LYS A 14 -17.02 -10.64 -1.70
C LYS A 14 -16.44 -10.41 -0.30
N TYR A 15 -15.32 -11.04 0.03
CA TYR A 15 -14.82 -11.09 1.41
C TYR A 15 -13.66 -10.15 1.70
N PHE A 16 -12.89 -9.79 0.68
CA PHE A 16 -11.70 -8.94 0.78
C PHE A 16 -11.71 -7.78 -0.23
N PRO A 17 -12.83 -7.03 -0.33
CA PRO A 17 -12.94 -5.98 -1.31
C PRO A 17 -11.93 -4.86 -1.06
N ILE A 18 -11.58 -4.16 -2.14
CA ILE A 18 -10.88 -2.88 -2.04
C ILE A 18 -11.80 -1.88 -1.34
N VAL A 19 -11.28 -1.16 -0.35
CA VAL A 19 -12.05 -0.18 0.41
C VAL A 19 -11.37 1.19 0.37
N PRO A 20 -12.13 2.29 0.50
CA PRO A 20 -11.53 3.62 0.70
C PRO A 20 -10.60 3.61 1.91
N ALA A 21 -9.39 4.19 1.79
CA ALA A 21 -8.40 4.18 2.86
C ALA A 21 -8.88 4.78 4.17
N LYS A 22 -9.84 5.71 4.11
CA LYS A 22 -10.51 6.29 5.30
C LYS A 22 -11.28 5.28 6.14
N ASP A 23 -11.71 4.17 5.53
CA ASP A 23 -12.51 3.10 6.17
C ASP A 23 -11.62 1.95 6.71
N ALA A 24 -10.31 2.02 6.43
CA ALA A 24 -9.29 1.07 6.87
C ALA A 24 -8.18 1.76 7.70
N LEU A 25 -8.55 2.68 8.57
CA LEU A 25 -7.59 3.34 9.45
C LEU A 25 -6.99 2.35 10.46
N PRO A 26 -5.69 2.48 10.79
CA PRO A 26 -5.06 1.58 11.73
C PRO A 26 -5.65 1.73 13.15
N ASP A 27 -5.75 0.63 13.89
CA ASP A 27 -6.35 0.58 15.22
C ASP A 27 -5.72 1.57 16.21
N TRP A 28 -4.39 1.74 16.14
CA TRP A 28 -3.71 2.68 17.02
C TRP A 28 -4.19 4.11 16.81
N TYR A 29 -4.53 4.49 15.55
CA TYR A 29 -5.02 5.83 15.24
C TYR A 29 -6.45 6.04 15.78
N ALA A 30 -7.30 5.01 15.67
CA ALA A 30 -8.66 5.07 16.19
C ALA A 30 -8.70 5.21 17.73
N LYS A 31 -7.66 4.72 18.43
CA LYS A 31 -7.52 4.80 19.90
C LYS A 31 -6.98 6.15 20.40
N LEU A 32 -6.56 7.05 19.51
CA LEU A 32 -6.03 8.37 19.92
C LEU A 32 -7.14 9.26 20.44
N LYS A 33 -6.90 9.88 21.59
CA LYS A 33 -7.86 10.81 22.18
C LYS A 33 -7.85 12.15 21.43
N ALA A 34 -9.02 12.61 21.04
CA ALA A 34 -9.20 13.86 20.30
C ALA A 34 -8.68 15.11 21.03
N ASN A 35 -8.66 15.08 22.36
CA ASN A 35 -8.28 16.22 23.20
C ASN A 35 -6.76 16.34 23.45
N GLU A 36 -6.00 15.30 23.14
CA GLU A 36 -4.55 15.29 23.34
C GLU A 36 -3.80 15.87 22.13
N PRO A 37 -2.60 16.46 22.30
CA PRO A 37 -1.76 16.96 21.22
C PRO A 37 -1.06 15.80 20.51
N THR A 38 -1.83 14.93 19.85
CA THR A 38 -1.37 13.76 19.15
C THR A 38 -1.23 14.00 17.65
N ILE A 39 -0.64 13.03 16.95
CA ILE A 39 -0.52 12.99 15.47
C ILE A 39 -1.89 13.06 14.77
N ALA A 40 -2.98 12.73 15.47
CA ALA A 40 -4.35 12.87 14.95
C ALA A 40 -4.69 14.32 14.54
N LYS A 41 -4.00 15.33 15.10
CA LYS A 41 -4.16 16.74 14.73
C LYS A 41 -3.31 17.15 13.53
N CYS A 42 -2.40 16.30 13.07
CA CYS A 42 -1.57 16.56 11.92
C CYS A 42 -2.35 16.24 10.63
N MET A 43 -2.91 17.28 10.00
CA MET A 43 -3.72 17.10 8.78
C MET A 43 -2.97 16.43 7.63
N PRO A 44 -1.69 16.75 7.32
CA PRO A 44 -0.95 16.03 6.29
C PRO A 44 -0.83 14.52 6.53
N VAL A 45 -0.63 14.11 7.79
CA VAL A 45 -0.58 12.69 8.17
C VAL A 45 -1.93 12.01 7.98
N ARG A 46 -3.00 12.67 8.43
CA ARG A 46 -4.36 12.19 8.23
C ARG A 46 -4.71 12.08 6.74
N ASP A 47 -4.35 13.09 5.96
CA ASP A 47 -4.57 13.08 4.51
C ASP A 47 -3.89 11.89 3.85
N MET A 48 -2.65 11.57 4.25
CA MET A 48 -1.94 10.39 3.75
C MET A 48 -2.64 9.09 4.14
N MET A 49 -3.05 8.94 5.40
CA MET A 49 -3.75 7.72 5.85
C MET A 49 -5.10 7.51 5.17
N THR A 50 -5.76 8.59 4.75
CA THR A 50 -7.09 8.53 4.12
C THR A 50 -7.06 8.70 2.62
N ALA A 51 -5.89 8.83 2.00
CA ALA A 51 -5.75 9.00 0.56
C ALA A 51 -5.99 7.69 -0.19
N GLY A 52 -6.82 7.73 -1.21
CA GLY A 52 -7.07 6.61 -2.11
C GLY A 52 -7.77 5.43 -1.45
N TYR A 53 -7.26 4.24 -1.72
CA TYR A 53 -7.90 2.97 -1.40
C TYR A 53 -6.90 1.99 -0.79
N ILE A 54 -7.39 1.06 0.01
CA ILE A 54 -6.62 -0.07 0.54
C ILE A 54 -7.03 -1.34 -0.19
N ILE A 55 -6.03 -2.03 -0.70
CA ILE A 55 -6.14 -3.40 -1.20
C ILE A 55 -5.71 -4.31 -0.05
N PRO A 56 -6.61 -5.10 0.52
CA PRO A 56 -6.25 -6.05 1.56
C PRO A 56 -5.60 -7.31 0.97
N THR A 57 -4.91 -8.06 1.80
CA THR A 57 -4.54 -9.44 1.46
C THR A 57 -5.80 -10.29 1.34
N ALA A 58 -5.82 -11.16 0.35
CA ALA A 58 -6.92 -12.09 0.14
C ALA A 58 -6.66 -13.47 0.76
N TYR A 59 -5.39 -13.79 1.01
CA TYR A 59 -4.94 -15.12 1.40
C TYR A 59 -4.01 -15.03 2.60
N GLU A 60 -3.92 -16.15 3.33
CA GLU A 60 -2.87 -16.33 4.31
C GLU A 60 -1.59 -16.76 3.58
N GLU A 61 -0.53 -15.99 3.80
CA GLU A 61 0.76 -16.22 3.16
C GLU A 61 1.84 -16.30 4.23
N LEU A 62 2.58 -17.39 4.26
CA LEU A 62 3.78 -17.53 5.07
C LEU A 62 4.99 -17.49 4.13
N MET A 63 5.90 -16.57 4.39
CA MET A 63 7.14 -16.41 3.64
C MET A 63 8.32 -16.65 4.57
N GLY A 64 9.25 -17.49 4.17
CA GLY A 64 10.47 -17.80 4.93
C GLY A 64 11.72 -17.71 4.07
N VAL A 65 12.86 -17.52 4.72
CA VAL A 65 14.19 -17.43 4.09
C VAL A 65 15.03 -18.59 4.59
N GLU A 66 15.63 -19.36 3.67
CA GLU A 66 16.66 -20.33 4.02
C GLU A 66 18.03 -19.69 4.33
N HIS A 67 18.95 -20.50 4.83
CA HIS A 67 20.25 -20.10 5.40
C HIS A 67 21.17 -19.30 4.47
N ASP A 68 21.00 -19.35 3.17
CA ASP A 68 21.83 -18.64 2.17
C ASP A 68 21.22 -17.33 1.66
N GLY A 69 20.05 -16.94 2.16
CA GLY A 69 19.39 -15.69 1.81
C GLY A 69 18.57 -15.74 0.53
N GLU A 70 18.39 -16.90 -0.06
CA GLU A 70 17.38 -17.13 -1.10
C GLU A 70 16.05 -17.50 -0.46
N ILE A 71 14.94 -17.01 -1.05
CA ILE A 71 13.61 -17.43 -0.60
C ILE A 71 13.40 -18.85 -1.09
N ASP A 72 13.42 -19.79 -0.18
CA ASP A 72 13.24 -21.21 -0.51
C ASP A 72 11.77 -21.60 -0.55
N GLN A 73 10.93 -20.95 0.21
CA GLN A 73 9.50 -21.23 0.23
C GLN A 73 8.65 -19.99 0.43
N VAL A 74 7.88 -19.66 -0.58
CA VAL A 74 6.65 -18.92 -0.36
C VAL A 74 5.54 -19.96 -0.22
N GLY A 75 5.33 -20.40 1.03
CA GLY A 75 4.26 -21.32 1.37
C GLY A 75 2.96 -20.54 1.54
N ARG A 76 1.93 -20.92 0.79
CA ARG A 76 0.57 -20.56 1.15
C ARG A 76 0.07 -21.60 2.14
N ILE A 77 -0.13 -21.19 3.40
CA ILE A 77 -0.90 -22.00 4.35
C ILE A 77 -2.36 -21.66 4.10
N THR A 78 -3.09 -22.63 3.61
CA THR A 78 -4.54 -22.54 3.48
C THR A 78 -5.16 -23.17 4.72
N PRO A 79 -5.77 -22.42 5.64
CA PRO A 79 -6.59 -23.01 6.69
C PRO A 79 -7.85 -23.57 6.03
N VAL A 80 -7.88 -24.88 5.89
CA VAL A 80 -8.95 -25.59 5.16
C VAL A 80 -10.29 -25.53 5.90
N GLU A 81 -10.29 -25.20 7.19
CA GLU A 81 -11.49 -25.37 8.05
C GLU A 81 -12.40 -24.13 8.16
N GLU A 82 -11.93 -22.93 7.90
CA GLU A 82 -12.76 -21.72 8.11
C GLU A 82 -13.36 -21.10 6.85
N ILE A 83 -12.86 -21.41 5.64
CA ILE A 83 -13.30 -20.76 4.41
C ILE A 83 -13.81 -21.76 3.35
N GLY A 84 -13.98 -23.02 3.69
CA GLY A 84 -14.66 -24.02 2.87
C GLY A 84 -14.00 -24.32 1.50
N GLU A 85 -14.80 -24.80 0.57
CA GLU A 85 -14.41 -25.29 -0.77
C GLU A 85 -13.60 -24.29 -1.63
N PHE A 86 -13.55 -23.03 -1.24
CA PHE A 86 -12.90 -21.97 -2.01
C PHE A 86 -11.39 -22.13 -2.10
N TYR A 87 -10.72 -22.51 -1.02
CA TYR A 87 -9.25 -22.66 -1.05
C TYR A 87 -8.80 -23.91 -1.80
N THR A 88 -9.61 -24.96 -1.79
CA THR A 88 -9.31 -26.17 -2.57
C THR A 88 -9.40 -25.95 -4.08
N GLN A 89 -10.23 -25.02 -4.55
CA GLN A 89 -10.28 -24.66 -5.96
C GLN A 89 -9.12 -23.76 -6.42
N MET A 90 -8.51 -23.00 -5.49
CA MET A 90 -7.40 -22.10 -5.81
C MET A 90 -6.05 -22.81 -5.93
N ASP A 91 -5.90 -24.02 -5.40
CA ASP A 91 -4.70 -24.84 -5.58
C ASP A 91 -4.38 -25.17 -7.05
N HIS A 92 -5.35 -24.98 -7.93
CA HIS A 92 -5.19 -25.15 -9.39
C HIS A 92 -4.87 -23.85 -10.16
N VAL A 93 -4.98 -22.70 -9.52
CA VAL A 93 -4.59 -21.43 -10.12
C VAL A 93 -3.10 -21.22 -9.82
N THR A 94 -2.30 -21.26 -10.85
CA THR A 94 -0.84 -20.99 -10.87
C THR A 94 -0.40 -20.14 -9.68
N HIS A 95 0.49 -20.68 -8.84
CA HIS A 95 1.03 -20.06 -7.63
C HIS A 95 1.23 -18.55 -7.84
N PRO A 96 0.41 -17.69 -7.23
CA PRO A 96 0.52 -16.25 -7.42
C PRO A 96 1.78 -15.66 -6.78
N ASN A 97 2.51 -16.50 -6.03
CA ASN A 97 3.67 -16.07 -5.28
C ASN A 97 4.90 -16.81 -5.74
N SER A 98 5.89 -16.07 -6.13
CA SER A 98 7.18 -16.61 -6.51
C SER A 98 8.30 -15.82 -5.84
N GLY A 99 9.34 -16.52 -5.44
CA GLY A 99 10.61 -15.86 -5.20
C GLY A 99 10.96 -14.98 -6.41
N HIS A 100 11.40 -13.78 -6.16
CA HIS A 100 11.78 -12.85 -7.22
C HIS A 100 13.31 -12.88 -7.35
N SER A 101 13.79 -13.08 -8.57
CA SER A 101 15.23 -13.16 -8.83
C SER A 101 15.93 -11.86 -8.40
N HIS A 102 17.07 -11.99 -7.71
CA HIS A 102 17.87 -10.82 -7.36
C HIS A 102 18.43 -10.06 -8.57
N TYR A 103 18.44 -10.63 -9.75
CA TYR A 103 18.79 -9.90 -10.97
C TYR A 103 17.77 -8.81 -11.33
N GLN A 104 16.56 -8.90 -10.80
CA GLN A 104 15.49 -7.94 -11.03
C GLN A 104 15.35 -6.93 -9.89
N CYS A 105 16.05 -7.13 -8.80
CA CYS A 105 15.96 -6.34 -7.59
C CYS A 105 17.34 -5.89 -7.12
N PRO A 106 17.46 -4.79 -6.39
CA PRO A 106 18.73 -4.38 -5.77
C PRO A 106 19.26 -5.51 -4.88
N VAL A 107 20.48 -5.96 -5.15
CA VAL A 107 21.09 -7.13 -4.48
C VAL A 107 21.28 -6.90 -2.98
N GLU A 108 21.50 -5.65 -2.59
CA GLU A 108 21.73 -5.28 -1.19
C GLU A 108 20.96 -4.03 -0.81
N ILE A 109 20.21 -4.10 0.28
CA ILE A 109 19.56 -2.95 0.88
C ILE A 109 20.09 -2.83 2.31
N GLY A 110 20.71 -1.70 2.61
CA GLY A 110 21.34 -1.48 3.92
C GLY A 110 22.54 -2.40 4.19
N GLY A 111 23.30 -2.78 3.15
CA GLY A 111 24.49 -3.64 3.26
C GLY A 111 24.17 -5.11 3.56
N ARG A 112 22.94 -5.57 3.32
CA ARG A 112 22.53 -6.96 3.53
C ARG A 112 21.76 -7.47 2.32
N LYS A 113 22.01 -8.72 1.93
CA LYS A 113 21.16 -9.43 0.98
C LYS A 113 19.74 -9.52 1.54
N LYS A 114 18.75 -9.29 0.67
CA LYS A 114 17.33 -9.38 0.99
C LYS A 114 16.69 -10.50 0.20
N ALA A 115 15.74 -11.16 0.82
CA ALA A 115 14.90 -12.14 0.16
C ALA A 115 13.75 -11.39 -0.54
N TYR A 116 13.70 -11.48 -1.86
CA TYR A 116 12.69 -10.79 -2.68
C TYR A 116 11.54 -11.73 -3.00
N PHE A 117 10.33 -11.18 -2.97
CA PHE A 117 9.10 -11.86 -3.36
C PHE A 117 8.30 -11.03 -4.35
N LYS A 118 7.34 -11.67 -4.98
CA LYS A 118 6.32 -11.02 -5.79
C LYS A 118 4.96 -11.64 -5.44
N LEU A 119 4.08 -10.84 -4.87
CA LEU A 119 2.70 -11.22 -4.61
C LEU A 119 1.81 -10.76 -5.75
N THR A 120 0.94 -11.64 -6.22
CA THR A 120 -0.03 -11.37 -7.27
C THR A 120 -1.43 -11.35 -6.65
N LEU A 121 -2.18 -10.27 -6.87
CA LEU A 121 -3.56 -10.15 -6.44
C LEU A 121 -4.50 -10.13 -7.66
N PRO A 122 -5.72 -10.71 -7.55
CA PRO A 122 -6.64 -10.88 -8.68
C PRO A 122 -7.41 -9.58 -8.99
N TRP A 123 -6.74 -8.45 -8.91
CA TRP A 123 -7.32 -7.14 -9.14
C TRP A 123 -6.79 -6.49 -10.39
N ARG A 124 -7.67 -5.82 -11.11
CA ARG A 124 -7.39 -4.88 -12.18
C ARG A 124 -7.91 -3.51 -11.79
N VAL A 125 -7.15 -2.48 -12.09
CA VAL A 125 -7.52 -1.09 -11.77
C VAL A 125 -7.58 -0.30 -13.06
N LYS A 126 -8.68 0.41 -13.26
CA LYS A 126 -8.87 1.32 -14.40
C LYS A 126 -9.15 2.73 -13.91
N THR A 127 -8.45 3.68 -14.47
CA THR A 127 -8.66 5.10 -14.23
C THR A 127 -9.07 5.83 -15.51
N PRO A 128 -9.68 7.00 -15.40
CA PRO A 128 -9.89 7.87 -16.55
C PRO A 128 -8.57 8.24 -17.23
N LYS A 129 -8.62 8.51 -18.53
CA LYS A 129 -7.45 8.93 -19.32
C LYS A 129 -6.71 10.11 -18.67
N GLY A 130 -5.39 10.02 -18.62
CA GLY A 130 -4.50 11.01 -18.01
C GLY A 130 -4.29 10.81 -16.51
N TYR A 131 -4.72 9.68 -15.95
CA TYR A 131 -4.50 9.34 -14.54
C TYR A 131 -3.63 8.09 -14.40
N SER A 132 -2.78 8.11 -13.39
CA SER A 132 -1.99 6.97 -12.91
C SER A 132 -2.32 6.69 -11.47
N CYS A 133 -1.90 5.53 -10.97
CA CYS A 133 -1.98 5.19 -9.57
C CYS A 133 -0.58 4.98 -8.98
N LEU A 134 -0.34 5.58 -7.82
CA LEU A 134 0.77 5.28 -6.95
C LEU A 134 0.37 4.12 -6.03
N PHE A 135 1.15 3.05 -6.06
CA PHE A 135 1.01 1.89 -5.18
C PHE A 135 2.13 1.92 -4.15
N VAL A 136 1.76 1.93 -2.88
CA VAL A 136 2.71 1.98 -1.76
C VAL A 136 2.25 1.05 -0.63
N GLN A 137 3.17 0.64 0.20
CA GLN A 137 2.79 0.00 1.46
C GLN A 137 2.03 1.00 2.33
N PRO A 138 0.94 0.59 3.03
CA PRO A 138 0.23 1.47 3.95
C PRO A 138 1.12 1.81 5.14
N PHE A 139 1.93 2.86 5.01
CA PHE A 139 3.01 3.21 5.94
C PHE A 139 2.58 3.23 7.40
N TYR A 140 1.43 3.80 7.69
CA TYR A 140 0.95 3.97 9.06
C TYR A 140 0.34 2.70 9.70
N HIS A 141 0.27 1.59 8.96
CA HIS A 141 -0.01 0.27 9.53
C HIS A 141 1.23 -0.39 10.14
N PHE A 142 2.41 0.21 9.95
CA PHE A 142 3.68 -0.17 10.57
C PHE A 142 4.05 -1.65 10.46
N LYS A 143 3.73 -2.27 9.31
CA LYS A 143 4.20 -3.63 9.03
C LYS A 143 5.71 -3.61 8.88
N GLN A 144 6.42 -4.39 9.70
CA GLN A 144 7.88 -4.33 9.80
C GLN A 144 8.59 -5.55 9.24
N ASP A 145 7.91 -6.69 9.14
CA ASP A 145 8.44 -7.98 8.68
C ASP A 145 8.73 -8.01 7.18
N LEU A 146 8.05 -7.18 6.40
CA LEU A 146 8.27 -7.04 4.96
C LEU A 146 8.18 -5.57 4.52
N THR A 147 8.72 -5.30 3.33
CA THR A 147 8.59 -4.01 2.65
C THR A 147 8.13 -4.24 1.22
N LEU A 148 7.05 -3.56 0.82
CA LEU A 148 6.64 -3.51 -0.59
C LEU A 148 7.44 -2.44 -1.32
N MET A 149 7.85 -2.73 -2.52
CA MET A 149 8.48 -1.77 -3.41
C MET A 149 7.41 -0.86 -4.01
N PRO A 150 7.48 0.47 -3.80
CA PRO A 150 6.50 1.38 -4.35
C PRO A 150 6.60 1.43 -5.88
N ALA A 151 5.45 1.60 -6.53
CA ALA A 151 5.38 1.69 -7.98
C ALA A 151 4.32 2.69 -8.44
N ILE A 152 4.53 3.26 -9.62
CA ILE A 152 3.53 4.04 -10.35
C ILE A 152 3.12 3.26 -11.58
N ILE A 153 1.82 3.09 -11.77
CA ILE A 153 1.25 2.39 -12.91
C ILE A 153 0.29 3.33 -13.64
N ASP A 154 0.40 3.39 -14.95
CA ASP A 154 -0.51 4.13 -15.83
C ASP A 154 -1.78 3.30 -16.03
N THR A 155 -2.65 3.36 -15.05
CA THR A 155 -3.85 2.52 -14.93
C THR A 155 -4.96 2.87 -15.93
N ASP A 156 -4.79 3.91 -16.71
CA ASP A 156 -5.63 4.23 -17.85
C ASP A 156 -5.22 3.51 -19.16
N GLU A 157 -3.97 3.04 -19.23
CA GLU A 157 -3.40 2.37 -20.40
C GLU A 157 -3.03 0.89 -20.12
N PHE A 158 -2.74 0.58 -18.87
CA PHE A 158 -2.23 -0.74 -18.47
C PHE A 158 -3.37 -1.73 -18.24
N ASP A 159 -3.50 -2.68 -19.17
CA ASP A 159 -4.59 -3.63 -19.22
C ASP A 159 -4.15 -5.06 -18.81
N LEU A 160 -3.70 -5.24 -17.56
CA LEU A 160 -3.46 -6.57 -17.01
C LEU A 160 -4.56 -6.98 -16.03
N SER A 161 -4.91 -8.25 -16.10
CA SER A 161 -5.95 -8.85 -15.25
C SER A 161 -5.51 -9.06 -13.79
N GLN A 162 -4.23 -8.82 -13.48
CA GLN A 162 -3.66 -9.05 -12.16
C GLN A 162 -2.62 -8.01 -11.83
N LEU A 163 -2.59 -7.58 -10.56
CA LEU A 163 -1.58 -6.68 -10.04
C LEU A 163 -0.48 -7.46 -9.33
N ASN A 164 0.77 -7.17 -9.69
CA ASN A 164 1.95 -7.76 -9.09
C ASN A 164 2.63 -6.76 -8.15
N PHE A 165 2.90 -7.20 -6.93
CA PHE A 165 3.51 -6.38 -5.88
C PHE A 165 4.85 -6.99 -5.48
N PRO A 166 5.97 -6.49 -6.01
CA PRO A 166 7.29 -6.90 -5.57
C PRO A 166 7.61 -6.33 -4.20
N GLY A 167 8.38 -7.07 -3.42
CA GLY A 167 8.81 -6.67 -2.09
C GLY A 167 10.00 -7.47 -1.61
N TYR A 168 10.41 -7.23 -0.38
CA TYR A 168 11.46 -8.00 0.28
C TYR A 168 11.15 -8.20 1.77
N LEU A 169 11.71 -9.27 2.33
CA LEU A 169 11.59 -9.57 3.74
C LEU A 169 12.61 -8.75 4.56
N ASN A 170 12.16 -8.26 5.70
CA ASN A 170 13.00 -7.60 6.69
C ASN A 170 13.43 -8.55 7.82
N THR A 171 12.70 -9.65 7.97
CA THR A 171 12.88 -10.70 8.97
C THR A 171 13.06 -12.04 8.26
N ALA A 172 13.45 -13.07 8.99
CA ALA A 172 13.59 -14.42 8.44
C ALA A 172 12.24 -15.00 7.98
N GLU A 173 11.16 -14.54 8.60
CA GLU A 173 9.80 -14.98 8.30
C GLU A 173 8.85 -13.79 8.27
N ALA A 174 7.83 -13.84 7.44
CA ALA A 174 6.72 -12.89 7.41
C ALA A 174 5.40 -13.62 7.19
N GLU A 175 4.38 -13.19 7.91
CA GLU A 175 3.02 -13.71 7.80
C GLU A 175 2.08 -12.62 7.31
N LEU A 176 1.26 -12.93 6.32
CA LEU A 176 0.14 -12.11 5.86
C LEU A 176 -1.17 -12.83 6.16
N LYS A 177 -2.06 -12.19 6.90
CA LYS A 177 -3.40 -12.73 7.19
C LYS A 177 -4.44 -12.14 6.26
N PRO A 178 -5.47 -12.90 5.87
CA PRO A 178 -6.57 -12.40 5.07
C PRO A 178 -7.20 -11.15 5.68
N GLY A 179 -7.51 -10.17 4.82
CA GLY A 179 -8.10 -8.90 5.25
C GLY A 179 -7.14 -7.86 5.82
N GLN A 180 -5.85 -8.18 5.97
CA GLN A 180 -4.87 -7.17 6.40
C GLN A 180 -4.65 -6.12 5.32
N PRO A 181 -4.58 -4.81 5.67
CA PRO A 181 -4.14 -3.77 4.75
C PRO A 181 -2.76 -4.07 4.18
N PHE A 182 -2.69 -4.24 2.86
CA PHE A 182 -1.47 -4.68 2.19
C PHE A 182 -0.89 -3.62 1.26
N VAL A 183 -1.72 -3.04 0.39
CA VAL A 183 -1.31 -1.99 -0.53
C VAL A 183 -2.23 -0.79 -0.38
N GLN A 184 -1.66 0.41 -0.35
CA GLN A 184 -2.40 1.66 -0.53
C GLN A 184 -2.22 2.15 -1.95
N LEU A 185 -3.35 2.37 -2.63
CA LEU A 185 -3.44 2.86 -3.99
C LEU A 185 -3.92 4.30 -3.97
N ILE A 186 -3.16 5.22 -4.57
CA ILE A 186 -3.50 6.65 -4.61
C ILE A 186 -3.54 7.10 -6.07
N PRO A 187 -4.73 7.36 -6.64
CA PRO A 187 -4.83 7.88 -7.99
C PRO A 187 -4.39 9.35 -8.05
N PHE A 188 -3.70 9.71 -9.11
CA PHE A 188 -3.29 11.09 -9.37
C PHE A 188 -3.32 11.40 -10.86
N LYS A 189 -3.55 12.67 -11.19
CA LYS A 189 -3.50 13.16 -12.57
C LYS A 189 -2.04 13.33 -13.00
N ARG A 190 -1.72 12.88 -14.20
CA ARG A 190 -0.44 13.16 -14.84
C ARG A 190 -0.44 14.58 -15.39
N ASP A 191 0.43 15.42 -14.88
CA ASP A 191 0.65 16.79 -15.37
C ASP A 191 2.13 17.00 -15.59
N GLU A 192 2.49 17.85 -16.56
CA GLU A 192 3.86 18.27 -16.76
C GLU A 192 4.27 19.31 -15.71
N TRP A 193 5.38 19.08 -15.04
CA TRP A 193 5.89 19.95 -14.01
C TRP A 193 7.24 20.54 -14.40
N THR A 194 7.38 21.85 -14.29
CA THR A 194 8.66 22.54 -14.35
C THR A 194 9.03 23.02 -12.95
N HIS A 195 10.30 23.24 -12.68
CA HIS A 195 10.74 23.75 -11.39
C HIS A 195 11.55 25.05 -11.53
N LYS A 196 11.45 25.90 -10.51
CA LYS A 196 12.22 27.14 -10.37
C LYS A 196 12.76 27.22 -8.95
N LEU A 197 14.06 27.41 -8.82
CA LEU A 197 14.73 27.65 -7.54
C LEU A 197 14.87 29.15 -7.32
N THR A 198 14.38 29.64 -6.18
CA THR A 198 14.50 31.06 -5.80
C THR A 198 14.95 31.16 -4.35
N PHE A 199 15.91 32.06 -4.11
CA PHE A 199 16.24 32.48 -2.75
C PHE A 199 15.22 33.51 -2.27
N LYS A 200 14.72 33.34 -1.04
CA LYS A 200 13.85 34.31 -0.39
C LYS A 200 14.27 34.48 1.07
N GLU A 201 14.58 35.69 1.45
CA GLU A 201 14.87 36.01 2.85
C GLU A 201 13.65 35.76 3.74
N LYS A 202 13.89 35.22 4.94
CA LYS A 202 12.84 35.02 5.93
C LYS A 202 12.37 36.36 6.46
N THR A 203 11.13 36.73 6.15
CA THR A 203 10.48 37.89 6.75
C THR A 203 10.01 37.59 8.19
N SER A 204 9.81 38.64 9.00
CA SER A 204 9.27 38.51 10.37
C SER A 204 7.92 37.76 10.40
N ALA A 205 7.08 37.98 9.37
CA ALA A 205 5.80 37.28 9.23
C ALA A 205 5.96 35.76 9.01
N SER A 206 7.00 35.30 8.29
CA SER A 206 7.27 33.86 8.10
C SER A 206 7.74 33.18 9.39
N LYS A 207 8.38 33.92 10.30
CA LYS A 207 8.77 33.43 11.63
C LYS A 207 7.55 33.29 12.54
N MET A 208 6.60 34.22 12.47
CA MET A 208 5.38 34.20 13.27
C MET A 208 4.44 33.07 12.89
N ASN A 209 4.37 32.70 11.62
CA ASN A 209 3.55 31.60 11.14
C ASN A 209 3.93 30.21 11.71
N PHE A 210 5.18 30.04 12.12
CA PHE A 210 5.65 28.80 12.76
C PHE A 210 5.01 28.57 14.14
N PHE A 211 4.58 29.62 14.82
CA PHE A 211 4.00 29.56 16.17
C PHE A 211 2.47 29.44 16.19
N LEU A 212 1.79 29.57 15.05
CA LEU A 212 0.33 29.48 15.00
C LEU A 212 -0.13 28.03 14.91
N HIS A 213 -0.33 27.40 16.05
CA HIS A 213 -0.93 26.07 16.20
C HIS A 213 -2.23 25.95 15.37
N ASN A 214 -2.35 24.88 14.57
CA ASN A 214 -3.52 24.61 13.74
C ASN A 214 -3.76 25.56 12.55
N MET A 215 -2.84 26.43 12.19
CA MET A 215 -3.04 27.35 11.09
C MET A 215 -3.23 26.63 9.75
N TYR A 216 -2.45 25.54 9.50
CA TYR A 216 -2.64 24.73 8.30
C TYR A 216 -4.07 24.19 8.19
N LYS A 217 -4.58 23.61 9.27
CA LYS A 217 -5.95 23.06 9.32
C LYS A 217 -7.03 24.10 9.05
N ARG A 218 -6.88 25.32 9.58
CA ARG A 218 -7.89 26.35 9.53
C ARG A 218 -7.87 27.17 8.24
N ALA A 219 -6.68 27.48 7.72
CA ALA A 219 -6.49 28.44 6.65
C ALA A 219 -6.12 27.83 5.30
N PHE A 220 -5.45 26.67 5.29
CA PHE A 220 -4.84 26.14 4.07
C PHE A 220 -5.27 24.73 3.70
N HIS A 221 -5.79 23.94 4.66
CA HIS A 221 -6.17 22.56 4.41
C HIS A 221 -7.36 22.47 3.46
N GLN A 222 -7.16 21.81 2.33
CA GLN A 222 -8.23 21.42 1.41
C GLN A 222 -8.55 19.93 1.62
N ARG A 223 -9.83 19.65 1.86
CA ARG A 223 -10.30 18.28 2.07
C ARG A 223 -10.16 17.46 0.77
N LYS A 224 -9.51 16.31 0.86
CA LYS A 224 -9.49 15.29 -0.19
C LYS A 224 -10.64 14.31 0.08
N SER A 225 -11.26 13.81 -0.97
CA SER A 225 -12.37 12.85 -0.83
C SER A 225 -12.19 11.70 -1.80
N PHE A 226 -12.14 10.51 -1.23
CA PHE A 226 -12.20 9.23 -1.94
C PHE A 226 -13.43 8.49 -1.42
N LYS A 227 -14.28 8.01 -2.32
CA LYS A 227 -15.55 7.35 -1.99
C LYS A 227 -15.60 6.00 -2.68
#